data_9dabf08e30f34178521303c891ffb55c
#
_entry.id   9dabf08e30f34178521303c891ffb55c
#
_cell.length_a   1.000
_cell.length_b   1.000
_cell.length_c   1.000
_cell.angle_alpha   90.00
_cell.angle_beta   90.00
_cell.angle_gamma   90.00
#
_symmetry.space_group_name_H-M   'P 1'
#
loop_
_entity.id
_entity.type
_entity.pdbx_description
1 polymer ?
#
loop_
_entity_poly.entity_id
_entity_poly.type
_entity_poly.pdbx_seq_one_letter_code
_entity_poly.pdbx_strand_id
1 'polypeptide(L)'
;NALFGAGKLGELHTQINTPMGAVHGRKALVVISNGKSTRTNGYLDRLENELKQSNVEYVIFDKVGSNPTKPVVEEGGRFAKENGCDFIVALGGGSVMDASKAIGIMATNESDDLWDYVMFGTGKKQWPPMPSLPIVAITTTAGTGSETDGGGVITNPETQEKTGVFGTGTMPVLAIVDPELMTSVPSAFKAYQGFDALFHSTEGYISANRNEFSKMVAAEAIKNVSRNLVTSIREPENIEAMSNVAF
;
A
#
# COMPACT_ATOMS: atom_id res chain seq x y z
N ASN A 1 10.96 -4.43 5.70
CA ASN A 1 12.02 -3.94 4.79
C ASN A 1 11.47 -2.83 3.90
N ALA A 2 12.36 -1.92 3.42
CA ALA A 2 12.01 -0.89 2.45
C ALA A 2 13.11 -0.75 1.39
N LEU A 3 12.70 -0.65 0.11
CA LEU A 3 13.54 -0.23 -1.00
C LEU A 3 13.08 1.16 -1.42
N PHE A 4 13.92 2.15 -1.27
CA PHE A 4 13.62 3.53 -1.60
C PHE A 4 14.58 4.06 -2.67
N GLY A 5 14.05 4.69 -3.72
CA GLY A 5 14.80 5.37 -4.78
C GLY A 5 14.33 5.02 -6.18
N ALA A 6 14.78 5.80 -7.16
CA ALA A 6 14.44 5.60 -8.57
C ALA A 6 14.90 4.22 -9.08
N GLY A 7 14.05 3.56 -9.86
CA GLY A 7 14.31 2.24 -10.43
C GLY A 7 14.15 1.06 -9.46
N LYS A 8 13.75 1.29 -8.20
CA LYS A 8 13.70 0.23 -7.17
C LYS A 8 12.65 -0.84 -7.43
N LEU A 9 11.63 -0.58 -8.24
CA LEU A 9 10.75 -1.65 -8.70
C LEU A 9 11.52 -2.76 -9.43
N GLY A 10 12.54 -2.42 -10.22
CA GLY A 10 13.38 -3.39 -10.95
C GLY A 10 14.29 -4.25 -10.05
N GLU A 11 14.30 -4.04 -8.75
CA GLU A 11 15.04 -4.88 -7.79
C GLU A 11 14.12 -5.86 -7.03
N LEU A 12 12.81 -5.90 -7.32
CA LEU A 12 11.85 -6.76 -6.61
C LEU A 12 12.25 -8.24 -6.67
N HIS A 13 12.75 -8.73 -7.81
CA HIS A 13 13.19 -10.12 -7.96
C HIS A 13 14.29 -10.53 -6.97
N THR A 14 15.08 -9.57 -6.46
CA THR A 14 16.10 -9.82 -5.42
C THR A 14 15.49 -10.06 -4.04
N GLN A 15 14.24 -9.69 -3.85
CA GLN A 15 13.51 -9.75 -2.57
C GLN A 15 12.53 -10.93 -2.47
N ILE A 16 12.33 -11.66 -3.56
CA ILE A 16 11.41 -12.80 -3.59
C ILE A 16 12.21 -14.11 -3.76
N ASN A 17 11.95 -15.08 -2.87
CA ASN A 17 12.54 -16.42 -2.91
C ASN A 17 14.09 -16.45 -2.91
N THR A 18 14.73 -15.43 -2.40
CA THR A 18 16.19 -15.40 -2.21
C THR A 18 16.54 -15.60 -0.73
N PRO A 19 17.77 -16.02 -0.38
CA PRO A 19 18.15 -16.27 1.02
C PRO A 19 18.00 -15.06 1.94
N MET A 20 18.11 -13.83 1.40
CA MET A 20 17.98 -12.58 2.12
C MET A 20 16.67 -11.84 1.76
N GLY A 21 15.81 -12.48 0.98
CA GLY A 21 14.58 -11.89 0.49
C GLY A 21 13.55 -11.61 1.58
N ALA A 22 12.72 -10.61 1.34
CA ALA A 22 11.69 -10.19 2.28
C ALA A 22 10.46 -11.10 2.26
N VAL A 23 10.21 -11.81 1.14
CA VAL A 23 9.05 -12.68 0.97
C VAL A 23 9.44 -13.98 0.29
N HIS A 24 8.79 -15.07 0.73
CA HIS A 24 8.89 -16.40 0.13
C HIS A 24 7.50 -16.87 -0.24
N GLY A 25 7.30 -17.25 -1.50
CA GLY A 25 6.01 -17.70 -1.99
C GLY A 25 6.07 -18.19 -3.43
N ARG A 26 5.04 -18.91 -3.84
CA ARG A 26 4.94 -19.50 -5.18
C ARG A 26 3.94 -18.79 -6.06
N LYS A 27 2.88 -18.21 -5.44
CA LYS A 27 1.79 -17.59 -6.18
C LYS A 27 1.32 -16.29 -5.53
N ALA A 28 1.47 -15.19 -6.25
CA ALA A 28 1.09 -13.86 -5.80
C ALA A 28 -0.36 -13.51 -6.18
N LEU A 29 -1.08 -12.85 -5.27
CA LEU A 29 -2.21 -12.03 -5.64
C LEU A 29 -1.71 -10.62 -5.96
N VAL A 30 -1.73 -10.21 -7.22
CA VAL A 30 -1.42 -8.83 -7.62
C VAL A 30 -2.69 -8.00 -7.49
N VAL A 31 -2.71 -7.06 -6.54
CA VAL A 31 -3.83 -6.17 -6.29
C VAL A 31 -3.55 -4.81 -6.92
N ILE A 32 -4.43 -4.35 -7.80
CA ILE A 32 -4.35 -3.04 -8.45
C ILE A 32 -5.71 -2.33 -8.41
N SER A 33 -5.69 -1.04 -8.74
CA SER A 33 -6.94 -0.28 -8.87
C SER A 33 -7.74 -0.68 -10.11
N ASN A 34 -9.04 -0.42 -10.08
CA ASN A 34 -9.93 -0.55 -11.24
C ASN A 34 -9.71 0.54 -12.30
N GLY A 35 -8.78 1.46 -12.05
CA GLY A 35 -8.33 2.48 -13.01
C GLY A 35 -7.36 1.91 -14.05
N LYS A 36 -6.98 2.76 -15.01
CA LYS A 36 -6.12 2.36 -16.13
C LYS A 36 -4.64 2.70 -15.91
N SER A 37 -4.31 3.55 -14.95
CA SER A 37 -2.97 4.16 -14.81
C SER A 37 -1.84 3.14 -14.66
N THR A 38 -1.99 2.11 -13.83
CA THR A 38 -0.98 1.07 -13.64
C THR A 38 -0.66 0.30 -14.93
N ARG A 39 -1.66 0.12 -15.79
CA ARG A 39 -1.50 -0.55 -17.10
C ARG A 39 -0.95 0.41 -18.16
N THR A 40 -1.56 1.61 -18.31
CA THR A 40 -1.19 2.56 -19.36
C THR A 40 0.20 3.17 -19.15
N ASN A 41 0.68 3.25 -17.92
CA ASN A 41 2.02 3.73 -17.61
C ASN A 41 3.08 2.61 -17.59
N GLY A 42 2.71 1.37 -17.94
CA GLY A 42 3.62 0.23 -17.99
C GLY A 42 4.08 -0.28 -16.62
N TYR A 43 3.48 0.17 -15.52
CA TYR A 43 3.90 -0.24 -14.18
C TYR A 43 3.57 -1.70 -13.90
N LEU A 44 2.41 -2.17 -14.39
CA LEU A 44 2.04 -3.58 -14.27
C LEU A 44 3.00 -4.46 -15.09
N ASP A 45 3.36 -4.06 -16.31
CA ASP A 45 4.29 -4.82 -17.15
C ASP A 45 5.68 -4.95 -16.49
N ARG A 46 6.15 -3.86 -15.85
CA ARG A 46 7.40 -3.88 -15.06
C ARG A 46 7.30 -4.88 -13.90
N LEU A 47 6.20 -4.86 -13.13
CA LEU A 47 5.95 -5.81 -12.05
C LEU A 47 5.90 -7.26 -12.55
N GLU A 48 5.16 -7.52 -13.63
CA GLU A 48 5.05 -8.87 -14.20
C GLU A 48 6.40 -9.43 -14.63
N ASN A 49 7.30 -8.59 -15.16
CA ASN A 49 8.66 -8.99 -15.49
C ASN A 49 9.46 -9.40 -14.24
N GLU A 50 9.33 -8.67 -13.14
CA GLU A 50 9.98 -9.00 -11.86
C GLU A 50 9.47 -10.33 -11.28
N LEU A 51 8.15 -10.56 -11.33
CA LEU A 51 7.56 -11.83 -10.87
C LEU A 51 8.02 -13.02 -11.74
N LYS A 52 8.12 -12.84 -13.05
CA LYS A 52 8.67 -13.86 -13.97
C LYS A 52 10.13 -14.18 -13.65
N GLN A 53 10.97 -13.18 -13.37
CA GLN A 53 12.35 -13.38 -12.96
C GLN A 53 12.46 -14.15 -11.63
N SER A 54 11.48 -13.99 -10.74
CA SER A 54 11.40 -14.69 -9.47
C SER A 54 10.80 -16.11 -9.56
N ASN A 55 10.38 -16.56 -10.76
CA ASN A 55 9.60 -17.80 -10.98
C ASN A 55 8.34 -17.86 -10.11
N VAL A 56 7.62 -16.77 -9.98
CA VAL A 56 6.38 -16.65 -9.23
C VAL A 56 5.19 -16.62 -10.18
N GLU A 57 4.24 -17.53 -9.93
CA GLU A 57 2.91 -17.43 -10.57
C GLU A 57 2.12 -16.28 -9.96
N TYR A 58 1.19 -15.71 -10.71
CA TYR A 58 0.34 -14.65 -10.19
C TYR A 58 -1.04 -14.64 -10.83
N VAL A 59 -1.99 -14.09 -10.09
CA VAL A 59 -3.32 -13.71 -10.59
C VAL A 59 -3.56 -12.26 -10.23
N ILE A 60 -4.35 -11.54 -11.03
CA ILE A 60 -4.59 -10.11 -10.87
C ILE A 60 -6.00 -9.89 -10.34
N PHE A 61 -6.11 -9.10 -9.26
CA PHE A 61 -7.34 -8.56 -8.73
C PHE A 61 -7.36 -7.04 -8.98
N ASP A 62 -8.15 -6.58 -9.94
CA ASP A 62 -8.18 -5.20 -10.45
C ASP A 62 -9.51 -4.47 -10.16
N LYS A 63 -10.13 -4.79 -9.01
CA LYS A 63 -11.44 -4.25 -8.65
C LYS A 63 -11.41 -3.14 -7.59
N VAL A 64 -10.22 -2.75 -7.11
CA VAL A 64 -10.11 -1.77 -6.04
C VAL A 64 -10.40 -0.36 -6.56
N GLY A 65 -11.49 0.24 -6.10
CA GLY A 65 -11.82 1.64 -6.34
C GLY A 65 -11.18 2.59 -5.34
N SER A 66 -11.35 3.90 -5.55
CA SER A 66 -11.07 4.89 -4.52
C SER A 66 -11.97 4.64 -3.31
N ASN A 67 -11.43 4.77 -2.08
CA ASN A 67 -12.13 4.40 -0.85
C ASN A 67 -12.62 2.95 -0.88
N PRO A 68 -11.75 1.96 -0.72
CA PRO A 68 -12.09 0.55 -0.87
C PRO A 68 -13.24 0.15 0.05
N THR A 69 -14.14 -0.66 -0.48
CA THR A 69 -15.35 -1.06 0.22
C THR A 69 -15.28 -2.49 0.74
N LYS A 70 -16.01 -2.76 1.82
CA LYS A 70 -16.16 -4.09 2.43
C LYS A 70 -16.42 -5.19 1.39
N PRO A 71 -17.43 -5.09 0.48
CA PRO A 71 -17.69 -6.15 -0.50
C PRO A 71 -16.53 -6.45 -1.42
N VAL A 72 -15.76 -5.42 -1.83
CA VAL A 72 -14.61 -5.59 -2.74
C VAL A 72 -13.48 -6.33 -2.05
N VAL A 73 -13.19 -6.02 -0.79
CA VAL A 73 -12.10 -6.70 -0.07
C VAL A 73 -12.47 -8.13 0.31
N GLU A 74 -13.74 -8.40 0.65
CA GLU A 74 -14.24 -9.76 0.86
C GLU A 74 -14.16 -10.61 -0.42
N GLU A 75 -14.53 -10.03 -1.57
CA GLU A 75 -14.35 -10.67 -2.87
C GLU A 75 -12.87 -10.97 -3.14
N GLY A 76 -11.98 -10.01 -2.87
CA GLY A 76 -10.53 -10.19 -3.02
C GLY A 76 -9.98 -11.30 -2.13
N GLY A 77 -10.45 -11.41 -0.90
CA GLY A 77 -10.08 -12.50 0.03
C GLY A 77 -10.50 -13.88 -0.49
N ARG A 78 -11.75 -14.02 -0.95
CA ARG A 78 -12.24 -15.25 -1.59
C ARG A 78 -11.42 -15.59 -2.83
N PHE A 79 -11.17 -14.61 -3.70
CA PHE A 79 -10.38 -14.79 -4.91
C PHE A 79 -8.95 -15.27 -4.61
N ALA A 80 -8.31 -14.73 -3.55
CA ALA A 80 -7.00 -15.19 -3.09
C ALA A 80 -7.03 -16.66 -2.64
N LYS A 81 -8.02 -17.06 -1.82
CA LYS A 81 -8.21 -18.43 -1.35
C LYS A 81 -8.41 -19.40 -2.52
N GLU A 82 -9.35 -19.11 -3.41
CA GLU A 82 -9.71 -19.96 -4.57
C GLU A 82 -8.53 -20.19 -5.52
N ASN A 83 -7.65 -19.20 -5.64
CA ASN A 83 -6.47 -19.28 -6.49
C ASN A 83 -5.22 -19.82 -5.76
N GLY A 84 -5.28 -20.09 -4.46
CA GLY A 84 -4.16 -20.61 -3.68
C GLY A 84 -2.99 -19.64 -3.60
N CYS A 85 -3.28 -18.33 -3.50
CA CYS A 85 -2.25 -17.32 -3.33
C CYS A 85 -1.63 -17.40 -1.94
N ASP A 86 -0.31 -17.28 -1.85
CA ASP A 86 0.44 -17.38 -0.61
C ASP A 86 1.09 -16.06 -0.17
N PHE A 87 1.04 -15.02 -1.00
CA PHE A 87 1.36 -13.63 -0.65
C PHE A 87 0.65 -12.64 -1.57
N ILE A 88 0.68 -11.37 -1.20
CA ILE A 88 0.05 -10.26 -1.94
C ILE A 88 1.14 -9.32 -2.47
N VAL A 89 0.97 -8.84 -3.70
CA VAL A 89 1.72 -7.70 -4.26
C VAL A 89 0.72 -6.59 -4.56
N ALA A 90 0.74 -5.54 -3.74
CA ALA A 90 -0.08 -4.36 -3.90
C ALA A 90 0.64 -3.33 -4.78
N LEU A 91 0.11 -3.02 -5.97
CA LEU A 91 0.66 -2.00 -6.87
C LEU A 91 -0.35 -0.87 -7.06
N GLY A 92 -0.14 0.25 -6.39
CA GLY A 92 -1.07 1.39 -6.46
C GLY A 92 -0.87 2.42 -5.37
N GLY A 93 -1.87 3.26 -5.15
CA GLY A 93 -1.89 4.23 -4.05
C GLY A 93 -2.49 3.67 -2.75
N GLY A 94 -2.70 4.53 -1.75
CA GLY A 94 -3.21 4.15 -0.43
C GLY A 94 -4.44 3.25 -0.45
N SER A 95 -5.43 3.51 -1.32
CA SER A 95 -6.63 2.65 -1.44
C SER A 95 -6.30 1.20 -1.80
N VAL A 96 -5.29 0.98 -2.66
CA VAL A 96 -4.85 -0.37 -3.03
C VAL A 96 -4.11 -1.01 -1.87
N MET A 97 -3.26 -0.25 -1.15
CA MET A 97 -2.56 -0.73 0.03
C MET A 97 -3.54 -1.15 1.13
N ASP A 98 -4.50 -0.28 1.45
CA ASP A 98 -5.52 -0.51 2.47
C ASP A 98 -6.38 -1.74 2.14
N ALA A 99 -6.84 -1.83 0.88
CA ALA A 99 -7.58 -3.00 0.41
C ALA A 99 -6.75 -4.29 0.55
N SER A 100 -5.47 -4.26 0.20
CA SER A 100 -4.58 -5.42 0.26
C SER A 100 -4.39 -5.96 1.67
N LYS A 101 -4.34 -5.08 2.68
CA LYS A 101 -4.29 -5.48 4.09
C LYS A 101 -5.56 -6.20 4.52
N ALA A 102 -6.73 -5.66 4.18
CA ALA A 102 -8.02 -6.28 4.48
C ALA A 102 -8.21 -7.59 3.68
N ILE A 103 -7.85 -7.62 2.40
CA ILE A 103 -7.84 -8.83 1.56
C ILE A 103 -6.96 -9.92 2.19
N GLY A 104 -5.78 -9.55 2.69
CA GLY A 104 -4.87 -10.48 3.35
C GLY A 104 -5.45 -11.11 4.61
N ILE A 105 -6.21 -10.34 5.43
CA ILE A 105 -6.96 -10.88 6.57
C ILE A 105 -8.04 -11.85 6.08
N MET A 106 -8.85 -11.44 5.10
CA MET A 106 -9.94 -12.27 4.58
C MET A 106 -9.45 -13.54 3.88
N ALA A 107 -8.26 -13.52 3.31
CA ALA A 107 -7.66 -14.67 2.64
C ALA A 107 -7.22 -15.79 3.60
N THR A 108 -6.94 -15.46 4.86
CA THR A 108 -6.38 -16.42 5.83
C THR A 108 -7.35 -16.83 6.93
N ASN A 109 -8.43 -16.06 7.13
CA ASN A 109 -9.38 -16.26 8.20
C ASN A 109 -10.70 -16.86 7.68
N GLU A 110 -11.47 -17.51 8.56
CA GLU A 110 -12.66 -18.29 8.17
C GLU A 110 -13.89 -17.44 7.91
N SER A 111 -14.04 -16.29 8.61
CA SER A 111 -15.22 -15.44 8.43
C SER A 111 -15.26 -14.85 7.01
N ASP A 112 -16.46 -14.83 6.44
CA ASP A 112 -16.73 -14.15 5.16
C ASP A 112 -17.12 -12.68 5.36
N ASP A 113 -17.26 -12.20 6.59
CA ASP A 113 -17.61 -10.84 6.97
C ASP A 113 -16.40 -10.11 7.58
N LEU A 114 -15.85 -9.13 6.85
CA LEU A 114 -14.72 -8.33 7.34
C LEU A 114 -15.07 -7.61 8.65
N TRP A 115 -16.33 -7.21 8.85
CA TRP A 115 -16.76 -6.48 10.05
C TRP A 115 -16.66 -7.31 11.34
N ASP A 116 -16.54 -8.64 11.24
CA ASP A 116 -16.19 -9.47 12.40
C ASP A 116 -14.84 -9.04 13.01
N TYR A 117 -13.91 -8.61 12.19
CA TYR A 117 -12.53 -8.23 12.57
C TYR A 117 -12.34 -6.73 12.80
N VAL A 118 -13.36 -5.91 12.59
CA VAL A 118 -13.26 -4.45 12.80
C VAL A 118 -13.42 -4.12 14.27
N MET A 119 -12.46 -3.34 14.80
CA MET A 119 -12.37 -2.99 16.24
C MET A 119 -13.22 -1.77 16.62
N PHE A 120 -13.74 -1.03 15.64
CA PHE A 120 -14.44 0.25 15.83
C PHE A 120 -15.88 0.19 15.29
N GLY A 121 -16.68 1.20 15.62
CA GLY A 121 -18.03 1.36 15.11
C GLY A 121 -18.90 0.13 15.38
N THR A 122 -19.61 -0.36 14.35
CA THR A 122 -20.46 -1.55 14.39
C THR A 122 -19.70 -2.87 14.24
N GLY A 123 -18.37 -2.84 14.18
CA GLY A 123 -17.55 -4.03 14.11
C GLY A 123 -17.70 -4.94 15.32
N LYS A 124 -17.55 -6.25 15.13
CA LYS A 124 -17.70 -7.27 16.20
C LYS A 124 -16.46 -7.37 17.11
N LYS A 125 -15.41 -6.61 16.83
CA LYS A 125 -14.20 -6.47 17.68
C LYS A 125 -13.45 -7.77 17.95
N GLN A 126 -13.49 -8.70 17.00
CA GLN A 126 -12.69 -9.92 17.05
C GLN A 126 -11.33 -9.66 16.44
N TRP A 127 -10.25 -10.02 17.15
CA TRP A 127 -8.93 -9.99 16.52
C TRP A 127 -8.80 -11.15 15.54
N PRO A 128 -8.32 -10.91 14.29
CA PRO A 128 -8.15 -11.98 13.32
C PRO A 128 -7.27 -13.10 13.89
N PRO A 129 -7.78 -14.36 14.00
CA PRO A 129 -7.00 -15.44 14.61
C PRO A 129 -5.77 -15.86 13.80
N MET A 130 -5.83 -15.72 12.48
CA MET A 130 -4.70 -16.01 11.60
C MET A 130 -4.06 -14.73 11.10
N PRO A 131 -2.72 -14.70 10.94
CA PRO A 131 -2.04 -13.57 10.31
C PRO A 131 -2.53 -13.35 8.88
N SER A 132 -2.50 -12.10 8.42
CA SER A 132 -2.66 -11.76 7.00
C SER A 132 -1.65 -12.51 6.13
N LEU A 133 -1.97 -12.73 4.86
CA LEU A 133 -0.95 -13.07 3.87
C LEU A 133 0.18 -12.01 3.89
N PRO A 134 1.44 -12.40 3.69
CA PRO A 134 2.54 -11.43 3.55
C PRO A 134 2.27 -10.45 2.41
N ILE A 135 2.57 -9.16 2.63
CA ILE A 135 2.28 -8.09 1.68
C ILE A 135 3.57 -7.43 1.21
N VAL A 136 3.75 -7.37 -0.10
CA VAL A 136 4.72 -6.50 -0.79
C VAL A 136 3.95 -5.27 -1.27
N ALA A 137 4.30 -4.10 -0.79
CA ALA A 137 3.63 -2.85 -1.13
C ALA A 137 4.48 -2.03 -2.08
N ILE A 138 3.97 -1.74 -3.28
CA ILE A 138 4.63 -0.93 -4.32
C ILE A 138 3.78 0.33 -4.51
N THR A 139 4.17 1.42 -3.85
CA THR A 139 3.37 2.63 -3.87
C THR A 139 3.59 3.45 -5.14
N THR A 140 2.49 4.01 -5.67
CA THR A 140 2.49 4.92 -6.83
C THR A 140 2.06 6.34 -6.46
N THR A 141 1.96 6.61 -5.15
CA THR A 141 1.54 7.91 -4.59
C THR A 141 2.41 8.28 -3.40
N ALA A 142 2.59 9.57 -3.16
CA ALA A 142 3.35 10.10 -2.03
C ALA A 142 2.40 10.90 -1.13
N GLY A 143 1.83 10.27 -0.11
CA GLY A 143 0.87 10.94 0.79
C GLY A 143 0.49 10.08 1.99
N THR A 144 -0.15 8.95 1.74
CA THR A 144 -0.77 8.14 2.80
C THR A 144 0.23 7.42 3.70
N GLY A 145 1.41 7.04 3.19
CA GLY A 145 2.38 6.22 3.91
C GLY A 145 1.92 4.78 4.18
N SER A 146 0.79 4.36 3.58
CA SER A 146 0.18 3.05 3.86
C SER A 146 1.07 1.86 3.50
N GLU A 147 2.09 2.04 2.69
CA GLU A 147 3.11 1.02 2.39
C GLU A 147 4.01 0.71 3.60
N THR A 148 4.04 1.58 4.61
CA THR A 148 4.91 1.45 5.79
C THR A 148 4.16 1.34 7.12
N ASP A 149 2.84 1.23 7.10
CA ASP A 149 2.01 1.03 8.29
C ASP A 149 1.19 -0.26 8.23
N GLY A 150 0.61 -0.67 9.35
CA GLY A 150 -0.18 -1.89 9.49
C GLY A 150 -1.70 -1.67 9.46
N GLY A 151 -2.17 -0.45 9.26
CA GLY A 151 -3.59 -0.13 9.19
C GLY A 151 -4.11 -0.03 7.76
N GLY A 152 -5.37 -0.33 7.55
CA GLY A 152 -6.08 -0.05 6.30
C GLY A 152 -7.43 0.57 6.60
N VAL A 153 -7.89 1.51 5.78
CA VAL A 153 -9.18 2.18 5.96
C VAL A 153 -10.18 1.67 4.95
N ILE A 154 -11.24 1.00 5.43
CA ILE A 154 -12.27 0.36 4.60
C ILE A 154 -13.63 0.99 4.88
N THR A 155 -14.40 1.17 3.82
CA THR A 155 -15.77 1.69 3.88
C THR A 155 -16.77 0.54 3.87
N ASN A 156 -17.68 0.52 4.84
CA ASN A 156 -18.87 -0.31 4.81
C ASN A 156 -20.05 0.51 4.25
N PRO A 157 -20.51 0.23 3.02
CA PRO A 157 -21.60 1.00 2.41
C PRO A 157 -22.95 0.74 3.08
N GLU A 158 -23.15 -0.40 3.76
CA GLU A 158 -24.40 -0.74 4.43
C GLU A 158 -24.62 0.10 5.69
N THR A 159 -23.57 0.28 6.49
CA THR A 159 -23.60 1.06 7.72
C THR A 159 -23.13 2.50 7.54
N GLN A 160 -22.64 2.86 6.34
CA GLN A 160 -22.03 4.15 6.01
C GLN A 160 -20.82 4.49 6.91
N GLU A 161 -20.13 3.48 7.41
CA GLU A 161 -18.93 3.64 8.21
C GLU A 161 -17.68 3.56 7.36
N LYS A 162 -16.70 4.41 7.66
CA LYS A 162 -15.34 4.34 7.14
C LYS A 162 -14.39 4.23 8.32
N THR A 163 -13.71 3.11 8.47
CA THR A 163 -12.95 2.80 9.69
C THR A 163 -11.68 1.99 9.43
N GLY A 164 -10.81 1.99 10.43
CA GLY A 164 -9.55 1.27 10.38
C GLY A 164 -9.72 -0.25 10.58
N VAL A 165 -8.99 -1.01 9.78
CA VAL A 165 -8.84 -2.46 9.85
C VAL A 165 -7.39 -2.79 10.17
N PHE A 166 -7.17 -3.66 11.14
CA PHE A 166 -5.85 -4.04 11.64
C PHE A 166 -5.81 -5.55 11.89
N GLY A 167 -4.64 -6.14 11.77
CA GLY A 167 -4.42 -7.55 12.09
C GLY A 167 -2.93 -7.89 12.17
N THR A 168 -2.64 -9.08 12.69
CA THR A 168 -1.28 -9.59 12.64
C THR A 168 -0.84 -9.78 11.19
N GLY A 169 0.33 -9.28 10.81
CA GLY A 169 0.87 -9.43 9.45
C GLY A 169 0.33 -8.44 8.42
N THR A 170 -0.53 -7.46 8.79
CA THR A 170 -1.02 -6.43 7.86
C THR A 170 0.03 -5.38 7.53
N MET A 171 1.08 -5.22 8.35
CA MET A 171 2.22 -4.39 7.98
C MET A 171 2.99 -5.04 6.82
N PRO A 172 3.22 -4.34 5.70
CA PRO A 172 3.97 -4.90 4.58
C PRO A 172 5.36 -5.42 4.99
N VAL A 173 5.71 -6.62 4.54
CA VAL A 173 7.05 -7.20 4.77
C VAL A 173 8.11 -6.50 3.91
N LEU A 174 7.67 -5.92 2.79
CA LEU A 174 8.49 -5.12 1.90
C LEU A 174 7.67 -3.93 1.39
N ALA A 175 8.21 -2.72 1.51
CA ALA A 175 7.75 -1.52 0.83
C ALA A 175 8.71 -1.16 -0.30
N ILE A 176 8.20 -0.87 -1.48
CA ILE A 176 8.95 -0.31 -2.60
C ILE A 176 8.41 1.08 -2.89
N VAL A 177 9.25 2.08 -2.64
CA VAL A 177 8.98 3.49 -2.89
C VAL A 177 9.89 3.94 -4.03
N ASP A 178 9.38 3.82 -5.25
CA ASP A 178 10.07 4.19 -6.49
C ASP A 178 9.46 5.48 -7.04
N PRO A 179 10.13 6.64 -6.91
CA PRO A 179 9.60 7.92 -7.36
C PRO A 179 9.26 7.98 -8.86
N GLU A 180 9.85 7.11 -9.68
CA GLU A 180 9.46 7.02 -11.11
C GLU A 180 7.99 6.64 -11.30
N LEU A 181 7.42 5.85 -10.38
CA LEU A 181 6.01 5.45 -10.43
C LEU A 181 5.04 6.58 -10.06
N MET A 182 5.57 7.72 -9.58
CA MET A 182 4.78 8.86 -9.12
C MET A 182 4.81 10.04 -10.11
N THR A 183 5.67 9.99 -11.12
CA THR A 183 5.82 11.07 -12.11
C THR A 183 4.55 11.31 -12.91
N SER A 184 3.82 10.26 -13.25
CA SER A 184 2.57 10.33 -14.04
C SER A 184 1.34 10.81 -13.27
N VAL A 185 1.45 11.03 -11.97
CA VAL A 185 0.34 11.54 -11.14
C VAL A 185 -0.02 12.96 -11.59
N PRO A 186 -1.30 13.27 -11.91
CA PRO A 186 -1.71 14.61 -12.30
C PRO A 186 -1.41 15.66 -11.21
N SER A 187 -1.05 16.87 -11.61
CA SER A 187 -0.58 17.96 -10.70
C SER A 187 -1.51 18.23 -9.52
N ALA A 188 -2.82 18.24 -9.74
CA ALA A 188 -3.79 18.45 -8.66
C ALA A 188 -3.72 17.31 -7.60
N PHE A 189 -3.57 16.07 -8.05
CA PHE A 189 -3.44 14.93 -7.14
C PHE A 189 -2.09 14.92 -6.43
N LYS A 190 -1.00 15.32 -7.10
CA LYS A 190 0.31 15.54 -6.42
C LYS A 190 0.17 16.55 -5.29
N ALA A 191 -0.56 17.66 -5.52
CA ALA A 191 -0.81 18.65 -4.48
C ALA A 191 -1.59 18.05 -3.30
N TYR A 192 -2.69 17.32 -3.54
CA TYR A 192 -3.47 16.70 -2.48
C TYR A 192 -2.65 15.68 -1.68
N GLN A 193 -1.88 14.84 -2.35
CA GLN A 193 -1.01 13.86 -1.71
C GLN A 193 0.11 14.52 -0.88
N GLY A 194 0.74 15.56 -1.40
CA GLY A 194 1.77 16.28 -0.65
C GLY A 194 1.22 16.98 0.59
N PHE A 195 0.00 17.54 0.51
CA PHE A 195 -0.67 18.06 1.71
C PHE A 195 -1.06 16.95 2.69
N ASP A 196 -1.50 15.79 2.20
CA ASP A 196 -1.78 14.61 3.02
C ASP A 196 -0.52 14.18 3.78
N ALA A 197 0.62 14.05 3.11
CA ALA A 197 1.91 13.76 3.73
C ALA A 197 2.31 14.82 4.78
N LEU A 198 2.08 16.10 4.47
CA LEU A 198 2.38 17.22 5.39
C LEU A 198 1.51 17.15 6.66
N PHE A 199 0.21 16.84 6.51
CA PHE A 199 -0.69 16.71 7.65
C PHE A 199 -0.34 15.49 8.50
N HIS A 200 -0.14 14.32 7.92
CA HIS A 200 0.30 13.12 8.65
C HIS A 200 1.60 13.36 9.42
N SER A 201 2.58 13.99 8.77
CA SER A 201 3.84 14.31 9.42
C SER A 201 3.66 15.33 10.56
N THR A 202 2.79 16.33 10.38
CA THR A 202 2.48 17.31 11.43
C THR A 202 1.75 16.67 12.59
N GLU A 203 0.76 15.81 12.33
CA GLU A 203 0.05 15.04 13.36
C GLU A 203 1.02 14.15 14.15
N GLY A 204 1.90 13.43 13.46
CA GLY A 204 2.96 12.63 14.10
C GLY A 204 3.89 13.46 14.97
N TYR A 205 4.26 14.67 14.51
CA TYR A 205 5.14 15.58 15.25
C TYR A 205 4.51 16.10 16.55
N ILE A 206 3.20 16.45 16.52
CA ILE A 206 2.49 17.00 17.68
C ILE A 206 1.80 15.93 18.55
N SER A 207 1.73 14.67 18.10
CA SER A 207 1.05 13.57 18.81
C SER A 207 1.54 13.43 20.24
N ALA A 208 0.63 13.17 21.18
CA ALA A 208 0.97 12.87 22.57
C ALA A 208 1.74 11.53 22.71
N ASN A 209 1.54 10.60 21.76
CA ASN A 209 2.19 9.28 21.76
C ASN A 209 3.53 9.26 21.01
N ARG A 210 4.01 10.42 20.53
CA ARG A 210 5.31 10.51 19.84
C ARG A 210 6.48 10.16 20.76
N ASN A 211 7.52 9.61 20.17
CA ASN A 211 8.85 9.49 20.78
C ASN A 211 9.86 10.36 20.00
N GLU A 212 11.10 10.46 20.50
CA GLU A 212 12.11 11.31 19.86
C GLU A 212 12.46 10.85 18.44
N PHE A 213 12.41 9.54 18.16
CA PHE A 213 12.66 9.02 16.81
C PHE A 213 11.54 9.42 15.84
N SER A 214 10.27 9.16 16.20
CA SER A 214 9.13 9.54 15.34
C SER A 214 9.05 11.05 15.11
N LYS A 215 9.37 11.84 16.12
CA LYS A 215 9.45 13.31 16.02
C LYS A 215 10.55 13.76 15.06
N MET A 216 11.72 13.13 15.10
CA MET A 216 12.82 13.43 14.17
C MET A 216 12.43 13.14 12.73
N VAL A 217 11.85 11.97 12.46
CA VAL A 217 11.40 11.59 11.11
C VAL A 217 10.29 12.53 10.62
N ALA A 218 9.30 12.82 11.46
CA ALA A 218 8.22 13.75 11.12
C ALA A 218 8.72 15.16 10.78
N ALA A 219 9.71 15.67 11.55
CA ALA A 219 10.30 16.98 11.27
C ALA A 219 11.02 17.01 9.91
N GLU A 220 11.75 15.96 9.56
CA GLU A 220 12.41 15.87 8.26
C GLU A 220 11.40 15.73 7.11
N ALA A 221 10.34 14.94 7.28
CA ALA A 221 9.25 14.82 6.31
C ALA A 221 8.55 16.18 6.06
N ILE A 222 8.20 16.94 7.11
CA ILE A 222 7.63 18.28 6.99
C ILE A 222 8.56 19.18 6.16
N LYS A 223 9.84 19.17 6.44
CA LYS A 223 10.86 19.97 5.74
C LYS A 223 10.96 19.57 4.28
N ASN A 224 11.00 18.27 3.98
CA ASN A 224 11.14 17.76 2.63
C ASN A 224 9.91 18.08 1.77
N VAL A 225 8.70 17.84 2.26
CA VAL A 225 7.47 18.19 1.57
C VAL A 225 7.38 19.71 1.34
N SER A 226 7.62 20.51 2.38
CA SER A 226 7.52 21.97 2.29
C SER A 226 8.48 22.58 1.26
N ARG A 227 9.64 21.98 1.06
CA ARG A 227 10.67 22.50 0.12
C ARG A 227 10.47 22.00 -1.31
N ASN A 228 9.94 20.80 -1.48
CA ASN A 228 9.99 20.10 -2.76
C ASN A 228 8.61 19.95 -3.44
N LEU A 229 7.49 20.06 -2.71
CA LEU A 229 6.15 19.82 -3.28
C LEU A 229 5.85 20.71 -4.49
N VAL A 230 6.13 22.02 -4.40
CA VAL A 230 5.86 22.95 -5.51
C VAL A 230 6.71 22.59 -6.73
N THR A 231 7.97 22.23 -6.52
CA THR A 231 8.88 21.81 -7.61
C THR A 231 8.40 20.50 -8.23
N SER A 232 8.05 19.49 -7.44
CA SER A 232 7.55 18.20 -7.95
C SER A 232 6.25 18.32 -8.76
N ILE A 233 5.44 19.36 -8.49
CA ILE A 233 4.22 19.66 -9.24
C ILE A 233 4.52 20.37 -10.55
N ARG A 234 5.42 21.37 -10.52
CA ARG A 234 5.75 22.21 -11.68
C ARG A 234 6.68 21.50 -12.66
N GLU A 235 7.51 20.62 -12.16
CA GLU A 235 8.51 19.85 -12.89
C GLU A 235 8.24 18.36 -12.68
N PRO A 236 7.23 17.75 -13.35
CA PRO A 236 6.78 16.39 -13.09
C PRO A 236 7.87 15.32 -13.25
N GLU A 237 8.88 15.59 -14.09
CA GLU A 237 10.02 14.69 -14.36
C GLU A 237 11.19 14.91 -13.39
N ASN A 238 11.09 15.83 -12.43
CA ASN A 238 12.12 16.07 -11.43
C ASN A 238 12.08 14.98 -10.36
N ILE A 239 12.83 13.90 -10.61
CA ILE A 239 12.89 12.72 -9.75
C ILE A 239 13.43 13.06 -8.35
N GLU A 240 14.37 14.00 -8.24
CA GLU A 240 14.91 14.41 -6.95
C GLU A 240 13.83 15.08 -6.08
N ALA A 241 13.09 16.04 -6.66
CA ALA A 241 11.99 16.68 -5.95
C ALA A 241 10.89 15.69 -5.57
N MET A 242 10.56 14.73 -6.47
CA MET A 242 9.59 13.70 -6.20
C MET A 242 10.06 12.73 -5.12
N SER A 243 11.34 12.34 -5.13
CA SER A 243 11.95 11.50 -4.08
C SER A 243 11.85 12.15 -2.70
N ASN A 244 12.15 13.45 -2.63
CA ASN A 244 12.07 14.20 -1.37
C ASN A 244 10.64 14.34 -0.84
N VAL A 245 9.63 14.37 -1.71
CA VAL A 245 8.22 14.38 -1.29
C VAL A 245 7.77 12.99 -0.86
N ALA A 246 8.31 11.94 -1.48
CA ALA A 246 7.95 10.54 -1.20
C ALA A 246 8.62 9.97 0.06
N PHE A 247 9.68 10.61 0.54
CA PHE A 247 10.38 10.26 1.79
C PHE A 247 9.54 10.63 3.01
#